data_1ce7e8ab2cfeef063ce83788abf9f6d2
#
_entry.id   1ce7e8ab2cfeef063ce83788abf9f6d2
#
_cell.length_a   1.000
_cell.length_b   1.000
_cell.length_c   1.000
_cell.angle_alpha   90.00
_cell.angle_beta   90.00
_cell.angle_gamma   90.00
#
_symmetry.space_group_name_H-M   'P 1'
#
loop_
_entity.id
_entity.type
_entity.pdbx_description
1 polymer ?
#
loop_
_entity_poly.entity_id
_entity_poly.type
_entity_poly.pdbx_seq_one_letter_code
_entity_poly.pdbx_strand_id
1 'polypeptide(L)'
;MDSLNSLKGRNLTMLVDFYEMTMANGYLKNGMGDTVAYFDMFFRKVPDGGGYVIMAGVEQLCEYLKGLKFTPEDIEYLRGKGFSEEFLDYLADFKFSCDVYAVPEGTPIFPGEPIVTVKGPIMQAQFVETMVLLCINHQSLIATKANRIVRAAQGRPIMEFGSRRAQGFDAAIYGARAAYIGGCAGTACAVSDIMFGVPALGTMAHSWVQLFDTELKAFCAYAREYPDNCVLLVDTYNALKSGVPNAIEAFKRELLPRGYRPKGIRFDSGDIAYLSRKARKMLDEAGFEDCTIVASNSLDEYLIRDMIGQGAKVDSFGVGERLITSSSSPVLGGVYKLCAVEKDGKICPRIKISDNVAKISTPCFKKPWRLFDRETGKAIADLVTLNNEVVDDTKPYELFDPDFTWKRKIVENYVAKPLTVQLFKDGECVYECPPLDEVKKHCAEQIDTLWDEVLRFDNPHNYYVDLSQKLWDEKQRLLAEHGKKDEQ
;
A
#
# COMPACT_ATOMS: atom_id res chain seq x y z
N MET A 1 25.66 -13.94 -12.50
CA MET A 1 24.93 -12.69 -12.16
C MET A 1 23.70 -12.66 -13.05
N ASP A 2 22.55 -12.88 -12.47
CA ASP A 2 21.31 -12.61 -13.19
C ASP A 2 21.28 -11.14 -13.56
N SER A 3 20.99 -10.83 -14.82
CA SER A 3 21.02 -9.45 -15.29
C SER A 3 19.94 -8.63 -14.57
N LEU A 4 20.19 -7.33 -14.38
CA LEU A 4 19.19 -6.39 -13.84
C LEU A 4 17.85 -6.42 -14.62
N ASN A 5 17.85 -7.02 -15.83
CA ASN A 5 16.66 -7.19 -16.65
C ASN A 5 15.81 -8.40 -16.23
N SER A 6 16.32 -9.31 -15.37
CA SER A 6 15.55 -10.42 -14.84
C SER A 6 14.92 -10.02 -13.51
N LEU A 7 13.63 -9.74 -13.48
CA LEU A 7 12.85 -9.52 -12.26
C LEU A 7 12.49 -10.84 -11.56
N LYS A 8 12.46 -11.95 -12.32
CA LYS A 8 12.24 -13.29 -11.78
C LYS A 8 13.58 -13.93 -11.39
N GLY A 9 13.61 -14.57 -10.23
CA GLY A 9 14.76 -15.36 -9.78
C GLY A 9 15.83 -14.58 -9.02
N ARG A 10 15.62 -13.33 -8.64
CA ARG A 10 16.50 -12.64 -7.69
C ARG A 10 16.39 -13.29 -6.31
N ASN A 11 17.52 -13.72 -5.76
CA ASN A 11 17.58 -14.11 -4.36
C ASN A 11 17.73 -12.86 -3.48
N LEU A 12 16.71 -12.55 -2.69
CA LEU A 12 16.69 -11.40 -1.79
C LEU A 12 16.92 -11.82 -0.32
N THR A 13 17.36 -13.04 -0.06
CA THR A 13 17.59 -13.57 1.30
C THR A 13 18.56 -12.71 2.09
N MET A 14 19.58 -12.14 1.41
CA MET A 14 20.57 -11.25 2.03
C MET A 14 20.14 -9.75 2.06
N LEU A 15 18.91 -9.42 1.65
CA LEU A 15 18.37 -8.06 1.81
C LEU A 15 17.85 -7.89 3.26
N VAL A 16 18.78 -7.78 4.17
CA VAL A 16 18.58 -7.68 5.61
C VAL A 16 19.39 -6.52 6.17
N ASP A 17 18.93 -5.92 7.24
CA ASP A 17 19.80 -5.06 8.05
C ASP A 17 20.87 -5.93 8.73
N PHE A 18 22.13 -5.49 8.66
CA PHE A 18 23.26 -6.34 9.09
C PHE A 18 23.19 -6.76 10.56
N TYR A 19 22.51 -5.99 11.42
CA TYR A 19 22.30 -6.35 12.81
C TYR A 19 21.45 -7.64 12.97
N GLU A 20 20.58 -7.95 12.02
CA GLU A 20 19.78 -9.19 12.05
C GLU A 20 20.68 -10.41 12.01
N MET A 21 21.75 -10.39 11.18
CA MET A 21 22.78 -11.43 11.12
C MET A 21 23.62 -11.48 12.39
N THR A 22 24.08 -10.34 12.90
CA THR A 22 24.92 -10.31 14.12
C THR A 22 24.15 -10.77 15.35
N MET A 23 22.87 -10.39 15.47
CA MET A 23 22.00 -10.87 16.56
C MET A 23 21.73 -12.37 16.45
N ALA A 24 21.43 -12.87 15.24
CA ALA A 24 21.14 -14.29 15.02
C ALA A 24 22.35 -15.18 15.39
N ASN A 25 23.57 -14.82 14.97
CA ASN A 25 24.78 -15.49 15.40
C ASN A 25 24.97 -15.42 16.94
N GLY A 26 24.63 -14.27 17.54
CA GLY A 26 24.62 -14.09 18.99
C GLY A 26 23.63 -15.00 19.70
N TYR A 27 22.41 -15.11 19.19
CA TYR A 27 21.39 -16.02 19.74
C TYR A 27 21.85 -17.47 19.70
N LEU A 28 22.40 -17.93 18.58
CA LEU A 28 22.90 -19.28 18.43
C LEU A 28 23.99 -19.57 19.45
N LYS A 29 25.03 -18.72 19.56
CA LYS A 29 26.15 -18.89 20.50
C LYS A 29 25.75 -18.90 21.98
N ASN A 30 24.61 -18.31 22.32
CA ASN A 30 24.07 -18.29 23.68
C ASN A 30 23.00 -19.38 23.91
N GLY A 31 22.84 -20.33 22.99
CA GLY A 31 21.86 -21.42 23.10
C GLY A 31 20.41 -20.97 23.06
N MET A 32 20.14 -19.81 22.40
CA MET A 32 18.80 -19.18 22.29
C MET A 32 18.22 -19.34 20.91
N GLY A 33 18.93 -19.96 19.95
CA GLY A 33 18.52 -19.98 18.54
C GLY A 33 17.12 -20.55 18.28
N ASP A 34 16.74 -21.59 19.05
CA ASP A 34 15.43 -22.25 18.90
C ASP A 34 14.33 -21.65 19.78
N THR A 35 14.61 -20.56 20.50
CA THR A 35 13.59 -19.87 21.30
C THR A 35 12.46 -19.40 20.38
N VAL A 36 11.23 -19.85 20.62
CA VAL A 36 10.08 -19.37 19.87
C VAL A 36 9.78 -17.94 20.27
N ALA A 37 9.79 -17.05 19.29
CA ALA A 37 9.54 -15.63 19.45
C ALA A 37 8.35 -15.19 18.62
N TYR A 38 7.69 -14.12 19.07
CA TYR A 38 6.56 -13.46 18.41
C TYR A 38 6.93 -12.03 18.13
N PHE A 39 6.87 -11.66 16.85
CA PHE A 39 7.10 -10.29 16.41
C PHE A 39 5.85 -9.76 15.73
N ASP A 40 5.53 -8.50 16.00
CA ASP A 40 4.47 -7.80 15.32
C ASP A 40 5.00 -6.65 14.49
N MET A 41 4.50 -6.54 13.25
CA MET A 41 4.57 -5.33 12.47
C MET A 41 3.33 -4.48 12.75
N PHE A 42 3.54 -3.18 12.98
CA PHE A 42 2.49 -2.16 13.11
C PHE A 42 3.04 -0.79 12.72
N PHE A 43 2.17 0.20 12.58
CA PHE A 43 2.57 1.59 12.33
C PHE A 43 1.91 2.53 13.36
N ARG A 44 2.37 3.79 13.45
CA ARG A 44 1.96 4.72 14.51
C ARG A 44 1.13 5.89 14.05
N LYS A 45 1.23 6.26 12.77
CA LYS A 45 0.55 7.43 12.20
C LYS A 45 0.10 7.12 10.78
N VAL A 46 -1.07 7.63 10.43
CA VAL A 46 -1.55 7.59 9.05
C VAL A 46 -0.84 8.68 8.24
N PRO A 47 -0.32 8.37 7.03
CA PRO A 47 0.26 9.35 6.13
C PRO A 47 -0.73 10.47 5.78
N ASP A 48 -0.22 11.67 5.50
CA ASP A 48 -1.00 12.86 5.09
C ASP A 48 -2.10 13.26 6.08
N GLY A 49 -2.00 12.85 7.35
CA GLY A 49 -3.05 13.08 8.34
C GLY A 49 -4.38 12.43 7.96
N GLY A 50 -4.34 11.35 7.18
CA GLY A 50 -5.52 10.60 6.78
C GLY A 50 -6.16 9.80 7.90
N GLY A 51 -7.32 9.19 7.64
CA GLY A 51 -8.06 8.40 8.64
C GLY A 51 -7.67 6.92 8.69
N TYR A 52 -7.03 6.38 7.65
CA TYR A 52 -6.68 4.96 7.52
C TYR A 52 -5.51 4.74 6.55
N VAL A 53 -4.97 3.53 6.56
CA VAL A 53 -3.99 3.02 5.59
C VAL A 53 -4.60 1.79 4.90
N ILE A 54 -4.32 1.56 3.64
CA ILE A 54 -4.72 0.35 2.91
C ILE A 54 -3.60 -0.68 2.99
N MET A 55 -3.89 -1.87 3.48
CA MET A 55 -2.93 -2.97 3.51
C MET A 55 -2.59 -3.43 2.10
N ALA A 56 -1.29 -3.50 1.76
CA ALA A 56 -0.80 -4.02 0.49
C ALA A 56 0.63 -4.56 0.63
N GLY A 57 1.05 -5.47 -0.27
CA GLY A 57 2.39 -6.08 -0.29
C GLY A 57 2.44 -7.50 0.29
N VAL A 58 1.30 -8.09 0.66
CA VAL A 58 1.24 -9.45 1.24
C VAL A 58 1.65 -10.51 0.22
N GLU A 59 1.24 -10.37 -1.05
CA GLU A 59 1.63 -11.29 -2.11
C GLU A 59 3.16 -11.36 -2.27
N GLN A 60 3.84 -10.20 -2.32
CA GLN A 60 5.30 -10.15 -2.44
C GLN A 60 6.00 -10.65 -1.19
N LEU A 61 5.41 -10.46 -0.01
CA LEU A 61 5.89 -11.07 1.22
C LEU A 61 5.80 -12.60 1.16
N CYS A 62 4.69 -13.16 0.66
CA CYS A 62 4.55 -14.61 0.47
C CYS A 62 5.56 -15.15 -0.54
N GLU A 63 5.79 -14.45 -1.66
CA GLU A 63 6.81 -14.83 -2.65
C GLU A 63 8.22 -14.84 -2.06
N TYR A 64 8.58 -13.81 -1.29
CA TYR A 64 9.86 -13.72 -0.61
C TYR A 64 10.07 -14.88 0.37
N LEU A 65 9.10 -15.16 1.24
CA LEU A 65 9.21 -16.20 2.26
C LEU A 65 9.33 -17.61 1.65
N LYS A 66 8.63 -17.87 0.54
CA LYS A 66 8.78 -19.14 -0.23
C LYS A 66 10.16 -19.28 -0.85
N GLY A 67 10.81 -18.16 -1.18
CA GLY A 67 12.11 -18.12 -1.86
C GLY A 67 13.33 -18.04 -0.95
N LEU A 68 13.15 -18.01 0.37
CA LEU A 68 14.26 -17.87 1.32
C LEU A 68 15.26 -19.00 1.21
N LYS A 69 16.49 -18.64 0.80
CA LYS A 69 17.58 -19.59 0.63
C LYS A 69 18.93 -18.88 0.63
N PHE A 70 19.83 -19.24 1.54
CA PHE A 70 21.21 -18.79 1.50
C PHE A 70 22.00 -19.57 0.45
N THR A 71 22.78 -18.85 -0.36
CA THR A 71 23.63 -19.44 -1.38
C THR A 71 25.03 -19.72 -0.82
N PRO A 72 25.84 -20.58 -1.48
CA PRO A 72 27.26 -20.76 -1.08
C PRO A 72 28.04 -19.42 -1.09
N GLU A 73 27.72 -18.49 -2.00
CA GLU A 73 28.30 -17.16 -2.09
C GLU A 73 27.95 -16.32 -0.87
N ASP A 74 26.70 -16.40 -0.40
CA ASP A 74 26.25 -15.71 0.82
C ASP A 74 27.01 -16.23 2.05
N ILE A 75 27.17 -17.55 2.16
CA ILE A 75 27.90 -18.19 3.26
C ILE A 75 29.38 -17.75 3.25
N GLU A 76 30.03 -17.74 2.08
CA GLU A 76 31.42 -17.30 1.96
C GLU A 76 31.59 -15.81 2.29
N TYR A 77 30.65 -14.98 1.86
CA TYR A 77 30.62 -13.56 2.24
C TYR A 77 30.55 -13.40 3.77
N LEU A 78 29.65 -14.12 4.44
CA LEU A 78 29.49 -14.06 5.90
C LEU A 78 30.72 -14.63 6.62
N ARG A 79 31.36 -15.68 6.10
CA ARG A 79 32.65 -16.20 6.62
C ARG A 79 33.71 -15.11 6.59
N GLY A 80 33.82 -14.37 5.48
CA GLY A 80 34.72 -13.22 5.35
C GLY A 80 34.42 -12.08 6.31
N LYS A 81 33.20 -12.03 6.90
CA LYS A 81 32.81 -11.05 7.92
C LYS A 81 33.09 -11.55 9.36
N GLY A 82 33.59 -12.77 9.54
CA GLY A 82 33.97 -13.33 10.83
C GLY A 82 32.81 -13.97 11.61
N PHE A 83 31.73 -14.38 10.93
CA PHE A 83 30.68 -15.18 11.55
C PHE A 83 31.19 -16.60 11.88
N SER A 84 30.60 -17.24 12.90
CA SER A 84 31.03 -18.56 13.34
C SER A 84 30.65 -19.68 12.37
N GLU A 85 31.49 -20.70 12.22
CA GLU A 85 31.18 -21.83 11.33
C GLU A 85 29.87 -22.51 11.71
N GLU A 86 29.56 -22.67 13.00
CA GLU A 86 28.27 -23.19 13.47
C GLU A 86 27.08 -22.39 12.92
N PHE A 87 27.19 -21.06 12.87
CA PHE A 87 26.13 -20.19 12.29
C PHE A 87 26.07 -20.31 10.77
N LEU A 88 27.21 -20.43 10.10
CA LEU A 88 27.31 -20.63 8.67
C LEU A 88 26.70 -21.97 8.23
N ASP A 89 26.97 -23.06 9.02
CA ASP A 89 26.34 -24.36 8.80
C ASP A 89 24.83 -24.31 8.96
N TYR A 90 24.33 -23.60 10.00
CA TYR A 90 22.89 -23.37 10.17
C TYR A 90 22.26 -22.65 8.98
N LEU A 91 22.93 -21.62 8.44
CA LEU A 91 22.42 -20.89 7.28
C LEU A 91 22.48 -21.71 5.98
N ALA A 92 23.50 -22.58 5.82
CA ALA A 92 23.62 -23.45 4.66
C ALA A 92 22.45 -24.47 4.58
N ASP A 93 21.96 -24.93 5.74
CA ASP A 93 20.82 -25.84 5.86
C ASP A 93 19.49 -25.13 6.17
N PHE A 94 19.46 -23.80 6.01
CA PHE A 94 18.32 -22.98 6.39
C PHE A 94 17.01 -23.41 5.71
N LYS A 95 15.99 -23.61 6.53
CA LYS A 95 14.59 -23.81 6.11
C LYS A 95 13.69 -22.93 6.94
N PHE A 96 12.93 -22.10 6.28
CA PHE A 96 11.94 -21.27 6.96
C PHE A 96 10.88 -22.16 7.63
N SER A 97 10.58 -21.91 8.90
CA SER A 97 9.65 -22.72 9.70
C SER A 97 8.71 -21.91 10.58
N CYS A 98 8.60 -20.58 10.32
CA CYS A 98 7.71 -19.73 11.11
C CYS A 98 6.26 -19.84 10.67
N ASP A 99 5.34 -19.60 11.62
CA ASP A 99 3.95 -19.21 11.33
C ASP A 99 3.92 -17.71 11.01
N VAL A 100 3.15 -17.31 10.00
CA VAL A 100 2.97 -15.92 9.64
C VAL A 100 1.48 -15.62 9.51
N TYR A 101 1.05 -14.55 10.15
CA TYR A 101 -0.32 -14.03 10.09
C TYR A 101 -0.28 -12.62 9.55
N ALA A 102 -1.23 -12.24 8.68
CA ALA A 102 -1.34 -10.86 8.19
C ALA A 102 -2.78 -10.46 7.93
N VAL A 103 -3.02 -9.17 7.93
CA VAL A 103 -4.26 -8.58 7.41
C VAL A 103 -4.27 -8.74 5.89
N PRO A 104 -5.36 -9.21 5.25
CA PRO A 104 -5.45 -9.32 3.79
C PRO A 104 -5.27 -7.98 3.07
N GLU A 105 -4.69 -8.03 1.86
CA GLU A 105 -4.55 -6.84 1.01
C GLU A 105 -5.90 -6.20 0.70
N GLY A 106 -5.90 -4.87 0.55
CA GLY A 106 -7.10 -4.08 0.32
C GLY A 106 -7.87 -3.70 1.59
N THR A 107 -7.55 -4.30 2.74
CA THR A 107 -8.23 -4.00 4.01
C THR A 107 -7.71 -2.68 4.59
N PRO A 108 -8.58 -1.72 5.01
CA PRO A 108 -8.18 -0.57 5.81
C PRO A 108 -7.61 -1.03 7.15
N ILE A 109 -6.45 -0.47 7.52
CA ILE A 109 -5.72 -0.74 8.77
C ILE A 109 -5.44 0.56 9.51
N PHE A 110 -5.26 0.48 10.84
CA PHE A 110 -5.16 1.64 11.71
C PHE A 110 -3.90 1.58 12.59
N PRO A 111 -3.44 2.71 13.14
CA PRO A 111 -2.27 2.76 14.02
C PRO A 111 -2.41 1.84 15.25
N GLY A 112 -1.31 1.13 15.59
CA GLY A 112 -1.23 0.30 16.80
C GLY A 112 -1.74 -1.14 16.64
N GLU A 113 -2.37 -1.49 15.53
CA GLU A 113 -2.79 -2.87 15.23
C GLU A 113 -1.62 -3.74 14.80
N PRO A 114 -1.55 -5.02 15.24
CA PRO A 114 -0.64 -5.99 14.66
C PRO A 114 -1.13 -6.35 13.24
N ILE A 115 -0.51 -5.79 12.21
CA ILE A 115 -0.90 -6.01 10.80
C ILE A 115 -0.20 -7.20 10.17
N VAL A 116 1.00 -7.56 10.67
CA VAL A 116 1.69 -8.83 10.39
C VAL A 116 2.24 -9.34 11.71
N THR A 117 2.04 -10.62 11.99
CA THR A 117 2.65 -11.31 13.13
C THR A 117 3.47 -12.50 12.63
N VAL A 118 4.74 -12.59 13.03
CA VAL A 118 5.63 -13.73 12.75
C VAL A 118 5.93 -14.45 14.05
N LYS A 119 5.67 -15.76 14.07
CA LYS A 119 5.93 -16.65 15.21
C LYS A 119 6.85 -17.79 14.78
N GLY A 120 7.95 -18.00 15.46
CA GLY A 120 8.86 -19.12 15.20
C GLY A 120 10.20 -18.96 15.87
N PRO A 121 11.21 -19.77 15.48
CA PRO A 121 12.57 -19.65 16.03
C PRO A 121 13.06 -18.19 15.89
N ILE A 122 13.62 -17.65 16.98
CA ILE A 122 13.96 -16.21 17.06
C ILE A 122 14.89 -15.75 15.93
N MET A 123 15.82 -16.60 15.50
CA MET A 123 16.74 -16.28 14.40
C MET A 123 15.95 -16.07 13.10
N GLN A 124 15.03 -16.97 12.79
CA GLN A 124 14.21 -16.91 11.55
C GLN A 124 13.22 -15.75 11.58
N ALA A 125 12.53 -15.57 12.73
CA ALA A 125 11.60 -14.47 12.90
C ALA A 125 12.29 -13.09 12.83
N GLN A 126 13.58 -13.02 13.21
CA GLN A 126 14.37 -11.79 13.07
C GLN A 126 14.83 -11.55 11.63
N PHE A 127 15.26 -12.56 10.87
CA PHE A 127 15.77 -12.41 9.50
C PHE A 127 14.76 -11.81 8.52
N VAL A 128 13.48 -11.92 8.79
CA VAL A 128 12.45 -11.44 7.87
C VAL A 128 12.03 -9.99 8.15
N GLU A 129 12.55 -9.34 9.19
CA GLU A 129 12.17 -7.98 9.60
C GLU A 129 12.25 -6.99 8.44
N THR A 130 13.43 -6.87 7.82
CA THR A 130 13.65 -5.88 6.75
C THR A 130 12.69 -6.09 5.58
N MET A 131 12.50 -7.32 5.11
CA MET A 131 11.63 -7.58 3.97
C MET A 131 10.13 -7.48 4.30
N VAL A 132 9.70 -7.86 5.50
CA VAL A 132 8.33 -7.60 5.98
C VAL A 132 8.05 -6.10 5.90
N LEU A 133 8.97 -5.29 6.43
CA LEU A 133 8.83 -3.83 6.41
C LEU A 133 8.85 -3.25 4.99
N LEU A 134 9.76 -3.68 4.12
CA LEU A 134 9.87 -3.18 2.75
C LEU A 134 8.63 -3.49 1.92
N CYS A 135 8.15 -4.75 1.95
CA CYS A 135 6.98 -5.16 1.17
C CYS A 135 5.73 -4.37 1.58
N ILE A 136 5.48 -4.29 2.89
CA ILE A 136 4.24 -3.71 3.41
C ILE A 136 4.28 -2.19 3.43
N ASN A 137 5.38 -1.56 3.90
CA ASN A 137 5.47 -0.11 3.99
C ASN A 137 5.27 0.58 2.65
N HIS A 138 6.01 0.17 1.62
CA HIS A 138 5.96 0.82 0.32
C HIS A 138 4.58 0.66 -0.34
N GLN A 139 4.11 -0.57 -0.47
CA GLN A 139 2.86 -0.81 -1.20
C GLN A 139 1.64 -0.27 -0.44
N SER A 140 1.59 -0.40 0.89
CA SER A 140 0.49 0.18 1.68
C SER A 140 0.48 1.71 1.60
N LEU A 141 1.66 2.36 1.61
CA LEU A 141 1.77 3.80 1.42
C LEU A 141 1.21 4.25 0.07
N ILE A 142 1.62 3.59 -1.01
CA ILE A 142 1.21 3.97 -2.38
C ILE A 142 -0.27 3.65 -2.61
N ALA A 143 -0.78 2.51 -2.14
CA ALA A 143 -2.21 2.19 -2.22
C ALA A 143 -3.06 3.23 -1.48
N THR A 144 -2.62 3.67 -0.30
CA THR A 144 -3.28 4.72 0.48
C THR A 144 -3.28 6.06 -0.25
N LYS A 145 -2.13 6.49 -0.78
CA LYS A 145 -2.00 7.73 -1.55
C LYS A 145 -2.88 7.70 -2.80
N ALA A 146 -2.85 6.58 -3.54
CA ALA A 146 -3.69 6.39 -4.72
C ALA A 146 -5.18 6.50 -4.38
N ASN A 147 -5.62 5.87 -3.28
CA ASN A 147 -7.02 5.93 -2.86
C ASN A 147 -7.46 7.34 -2.49
N ARG A 148 -6.63 8.13 -1.80
CA ARG A 148 -6.93 9.54 -1.55
C ARG A 148 -7.16 10.30 -2.86
N ILE A 149 -6.28 10.09 -3.85
CA ILE A 149 -6.37 10.74 -5.17
C ILE A 149 -7.63 10.28 -5.92
N VAL A 150 -7.92 8.97 -5.93
CA VAL A 150 -9.12 8.40 -6.57
C VAL A 150 -10.41 9.00 -5.97
N ARG A 151 -10.48 9.09 -4.65
CA ARG A 151 -11.64 9.69 -3.96
C ARG A 151 -11.79 11.19 -4.27
N ALA A 152 -10.67 11.93 -4.36
CA ALA A 152 -10.69 13.34 -4.74
C ALA A 152 -11.26 13.56 -6.16
N ALA A 153 -11.11 12.58 -7.05
CA ALA A 153 -11.58 12.63 -8.42
C ALA A 153 -13.10 12.44 -8.58
N GLN A 154 -13.82 12.10 -7.50
CA GLN A 154 -15.29 12.01 -7.49
C GLN A 154 -15.85 11.13 -8.63
N GLY A 155 -15.35 9.89 -8.73
CA GLY A 155 -15.75 8.91 -9.73
C GLY A 155 -15.06 9.01 -11.09
N ARG A 156 -14.22 10.02 -11.32
CA ARG A 156 -13.41 10.12 -12.55
C ARG A 156 -12.21 9.18 -12.46
N PRO A 157 -11.89 8.43 -13.54
CA PRO A 157 -10.74 7.53 -13.55
C PRO A 157 -9.41 8.25 -13.27
N ILE A 158 -8.58 7.61 -12.44
CA ILE A 158 -7.20 7.99 -12.20
C ILE A 158 -6.28 6.98 -12.88
N MET A 159 -5.34 7.46 -13.67
CA MET A 159 -4.28 6.67 -14.30
C MET A 159 -2.96 6.95 -13.58
N GLU A 160 -2.23 5.92 -13.18
CA GLU A 160 -0.92 6.05 -12.57
C GLU A 160 0.14 6.29 -13.67
N PHE A 161 0.77 7.47 -13.70
CA PHE A 161 1.76 7.89 -14.69
C PHE A 161 3.13 8.23 -14.10
N GLY A 162 3.45 7.62 -12.96
CA GLY A 162 4.62 7.98 -12.14
C GLY A 162 5.87 7.13 -12.34
N SER A 163 5.85 6.06 -13.14
CA SER A 163 6.93 5.07 -13.23
C SER A 163 8.33 5.70 -13.32
N ARG A 164 8.53 6.71 -14.19
CA ARG A 164 9.83 7.40 -14.38
C ARG A 164 10.24 8.31 -13.21
N ARG A 165 9.38 8.50 -12.21
CA ARG A 165 9.60 9.31 -11.01
C ARG A 165 9.74 8.46 -9.74
N ALA A 166 9.51 7.16 -9.83
CA ALA A 166 9.63 6.24 -8.70
C ALA A 166 11.09 6.14 -8.21
N GLN A 167 11.25 5.77 -6.95
CA GLN A 167 12.55 5.61 -6.29
C GLN A 167 13.14 4.22 -6.57
N GLY A 168 13.45 3.95 -7.82
CA GLY A 168 13.97 2.69 -8.32
C GLY A 168 12.94 1.89 -9.11
N PHE A 169 13.42 0.89 -9.83
CA PHE A 169 12.58 0.10 -10.74
C PHE A 169 11.55 -0.76 -10.00
N ASP A 170 11.90 -1.34 -8.84
CA ASP A 170 10.94 -2.10 -8.03
C ASP A 170 9.83 -1.19 -7.49
N ALA A 171 10.17 0.04 -7.08
CA ALA A 171 9.19 1.02 -6.63
C ALA A 171 8.21 1.43 -7.76
N ALA A 172 8.68 1.48 -9.03
CA ALA A 172 7.80 1.72 -10.17
C ALA A 172 6.83 0.55 -10.39
N ILE A 173 7.32 -0.69 -10.33
CA ILE A 173 6.56 -1.90 -10.63
C ILE A 173 5.52 -2.18 -9.54
N TYR A 174 5.98 -2.29 -8.29
CA TYR A 174 5.10 -2.58 -7.15
C TYR A 174 4.25 -1.36 -6.74
N GLY A 175 4.73 -0.15 -7.00
CA GLY A 175 3.94 1.06 -6.82
C GLY A 175 2.75 1.14 -7.77
N ALA A 176 2.91 0.72 -9.04
CA ALA A 176 1.80 0.62 -9.99
C ALA A 176 0.76 -0.42 -9.55
N ARG A 177 1.21 -1.60 -9.06
CA ARG A 177 0.33 -2.61 -8.46
C ARG A 177 -0.45 -2.05 -7.27
N ALA A 178 0.25 -1.40 -6.36
CA ALA A 178 -0.36 -0.81 -5.17
C ALA A 178 -1.35 0.32 -5.51
N ALA A 179 -1.04 1.16 -6.49
CA ALA A 179 -1.95 2.19 -6.97
C ALA A 179 -3.24 1.59 -7.57
N TYR A 180 -3.13 0.44 -8.22
CA TYR A 180 -4.30 -0.29 -8.74
C TYR A 180 -5.19 -0.82 -7.62
N ILE A 181 -4.61 -1.39 -6.54
CA ILE A 181 -5.35 -1.76 -5.32
C ILE A 181 -6.08 -0.55 -4.74
N GLY A 182 -5.40 0.62 -4.70
CA GLY A 182 -5.97 1.88 -4.22
C GLY A 182 -7.08 2.47 -5.09
N GLY A 183 -7.38 1.86 -6.26
CA GLY A 183 -8.50 2.22 -7.13
C GLY A 183 -8.13 2.86 -8.47
N CYS A 184 -6.83 3.05 -8.80
CA CYS A 184 -6.43 3.53 -10.12
C CYS A 184 -6.96 2.63 -11.24
N ALA A 185 -7.28 3.22 -12.40
CA ALA A 185 -7.81 2.50 -13.55
C ALA A 185 -6.74 1.67 -14.28
N GLY A 186 -5.46 2.06 -14.15
CA GLY A 186 -4.33 1.40 -14.78
C GLY A 186 -3.05 2.23 -14.61
N THR A 187 -1.98 1.81 -15.28
CA THR A 187 -0.64 2.38 -15.12
C THR A 187 0.04 2.63 -16.47
N ALA A 188 1.03 3.53 -16.51
CA ALA A 188 1.96 3.64 -17.63
C ALA A 188 3.08 2.59 -17.60
N CYS A 189 3.17 1.77 -16.55
CA CYS A 189 4.21 0.76 -16.36
C CYS A 189 3.86 -0.56 -17.05
N ALA A 190 4.32 -0.76 -18.27
CA ALA A 190 4.01 -1.96 -19.05
C ALA A 190 4.42 -3.28 -18.36
N VAL A 191 5.50 -3.27 -17.55
CA VAL A 191 5.93 -4.46 -16.80
C VAL A 191 4.89 -4.86 -15.75
N SER A 192 4.20 -3.89 -15.14
CA SER A 192 3.16 -4.18 -14.14
C SER A 192 1.90 -4.80 -14.76
N ASP A 193 1.64 -4.51 -16.04
CA ASP A 193 0.61 -5.22 -16.80
C ASP A 193 1.02 -6.71 -16.99
N ILE A 194 2.23 -6.93 -17.47
CA ILE A 194 2.74 -8.31 -17.71
C ILE A 194 2.77 -9.13 -16.41
N MET A 195 3.18 -8.52 -15.29
CA MET A 195 3.37 -9.24 -14.02
C MET A 195 2.08 -9.45 -13.23
N PHE A 196 1.20 -8.46 -13.23
CA PHE A 196 0.05 -8.40 -12.32
C PHE A 196 -1.29 -8.17 -13.02
N GLY A 197 -1.30 -8.00 -14.35
CA GLY A 197 -2.53 -7.69 -15.09
C GLY A 197 -3.06 -6.27 -14.85
N VAL A 198 -2.22 -5.35 -14.34
CA VAL A 198 -2.63 -3.93 -14.20
C VAL A 198 -2.73 -3.31 -15.59
N PRO A 199 -3.91 -2.84 -16.04
CA PRO A 199 -4.07 -2.37 -17.42
C PRO A 199 -3.05 -1.30 -17.79
N ALA A 200 -2.26 -1.54 -18.86
CA ALA A 200 -1.33 -0.55 -19.39
C ALA A 200 -2.08 0.56 -20.12
N LEU A 201 -1.86 1.80 -19.71
CA LEU A 201 -2.52 2.99 -20.26
C LEU A 201 -1.47 4.02 -20.69
N GLY A 202 -1.72 4.68 -21.80
CA GLY A 202 -0.84 5.72 -22.30
C GLY A 202 -1.37 6.36 -23.55
N THR A 203 -0.77 7.49 -23.93
CA THR A 203 -1.09 8.22 -25.16
C THR A 203 0.23 8.53 -25.87
N MET A 204 0.56 9.81 -26.06
CA MET A 204 1.80 10.26 -26.67
C MET A 204 2.53 11.22 -25.74
N ALA A 205 3.80 11.50 -26.03
CA ALA A 205 4.58 12.57 -25.44
C ALA A 205 4.68 13.77 -26.41
N HIS A 206 5.10 14.93 -25.90
CA HIS A 206 5.35 16.12 -26.73
C HIS A 206 6.34 15.86 -27.87
N SER A 207 7.32 14.99 -27.66
CA SER A 207 8.31 14.58 -28.68
C SER A 207 7.68 13.99 -29.93
N TRP A 208 6.53 13.29 -29.83
CA TRP A 208 5.77 12.84 -30.99
C TRP A 208 5.34 14.04 -31.86
N VAL A 209 4.75 15.06 -31.21
CA VAL A 209 4.26 16.26 -31.92
C VAL A 209 5.42 17.03 -32.53
N GLN A 210 6.54 17.16 -31.80
CA GLN A 210 7.72 17.91 -32.23
C GLN A 210 8.49 17.24 -33.38
N LEU A 211 8.33 15.93 -33.57
CA LEU A 211 9.01 15.20 -34.67
C LEU A 211 8.44 15.54 -36.04
N PHE A 212 7.19 15.96 -36.13
CA PHE A 212 6.53 16.31 -37.38
C PHE A 212 6.68 17.80 -37.73
N ASP A 213 6.68 18.15 -39.01
CA ASP A 213 6.79 19.55 -39.47
C ASP A 213 5.65 20.44 -38.93
N THR A 214 4.48 19.85 -38.65
CA THR A 214 3.31 20.55 -38.08
C THR A 214 2.56 19.67 -37.09
N GLU A 215 1.97 20.30 -36.07
CA GLU A 215 1.13 19.65 -35.09
C GLU A 215 -0.03 18.86 -35.71
N LEU A 216 -0.68 19.45 -36.75
CA LEU A 216 -1.77 18.78 -37.50
C LEU A 216 -1.28 17.47 -38.14
N LYS A 217 -0.08 17.47 -38.79
CA LYS A 217 0.48 16.23 -39.36
C LYS A 217 0.71 15.17 -38.30
N ALA A 218 1.22 15.54 -37.12
CA ALA A 218 1.42 14.64 -35.99
C ALA A 218 0.11 14.01 -35.51
N PHE A 219 -0.93 14.84 -35.36
CA PHE A 219 -2.25 14.40 -34.92
C PHE A 219 -2.93 13.49 -35.96
N CYS A 220 -2.88 13.84 -37.24
CA CYS A 220 -3.38 12.97 -38.31
C CYS A 220 -2.67 11.63 -38.36
N ALA A 221 -1.34 11.62 -38.21
CA ALA A 221 -0.57 10.38 -38.16
C ALA A 221 -1.01 9.49 -36.99
N TYR A 222 -1.13 10.06 -35.78
CA TYR A 222 -1.58 9.31 -34.60
C TYR A 222 -3.00 8.76 -34.74
N ALA A 223 -3.93 9.57 -35.26
CA ALA A 223 -5.31 9.16 -35.50
C ALA A 223 -5.46 8.03 -36.51
N ARG A 224 -4.56 7.94 -37.50
CA ARG A 224 -4.53 6.83 -38.48
C ARG A 224 -4.10 5.52 -37.83
N GLU A 225 -3.07 5.56 -36.98
CA GLU A 225 -2.48 4.37 -36.36
C GLU A 225 -3.32 3.85 -35.18
N TYR A 226 -3.95 4.75 -34.40
CA TYR A 226 -4.70 4.41 -33.18
C TYR A 226 -6.13 4.95 -33.22
N PRO A 227 -6.97 4.55 -34.21
CA PRO A 227 -8.29 5.15 -34.38
C PRO A 227 -9.24 4.86 -33.23
N ASP A 228 -9.18 3.67 -32.62
CA ASP A 228 -10.04 3.24 -31.51
C ASP A 228 -9.65 3.87 -30.16
N ASN A 229 -8.41 4.34 -30.03
CA ASN A 229 -7.88 4.90 -28.77
C ASN A 229 -7.15 6.23 -29.00
N CYS A 230 -7.68 7.07 -29.91
CA CYS A 230 -7.07 8.34 -30.27
C CYS A 230 -7.28 9.39 -29.18
N VAL A 231 -6.26 9.61 -28.36
CA VAL A 231 -6.16 10.72 -27.39
C VAL A 231 -4.99 11.60 -27.79
N LEU A 232 -5.26 12.88 -28.15
CA LEU A 232 -4.27 13.82 -28.65
C LEU A 232 -3.78 14.79 -27.57
N LEU A 233 -2.47 14.96 -27.46
CA LEU A 233 -1.81 15.88 -26.52
C LEU A 233 -1.77 17.28 -27.15
N VAL A 234 -2.62 18.20 -26.66
CA VAL A 234 -2.96 19.45 -27.38
C VAL A 234 -2.22 20.70 -26.89
N ASP A 235 -1.30 20.57 -25.96
CA ASP A 235 -0.62 21.70 -25.33
C ASP A 235 0.89 21.77 -25.59
N THR A 236 1.35 21.15 -26.72
CA THR A 236 2.76 21.21 -27.12
C THR A 236 3.17 22.65 -27.44
N TYR A 237 2.32 23.44 -28.07
CA TYR A 237 2.58 24.84 -28.44
C TYR A 237 1.55 25.79 -27.80
N ASN A 238 0.35 25.86 -28.39
CA ASN A 238 -0.74 26.68 -27.85
C ASN A 238 -2.05 25.89 -27.85
N ALA A 239 -2.47 25.52 -26.66
CA ALA A 239 -3.64 24.66 -26.50
C ALA A 239 -4.91 25.13 -27.21
N LEU A 240 -5.29 26.39 -27.05
CA LEU A 240 -6.56 26.92 -27.58
C LEU A 240 -6.46 27.50 -29.01
N LYS A 241 -5.26 27.99 -29.42
CA LYS A 241 -5.09 28.61 -30.75
C LYS A 241 -4.67 27.60 -31.82
N SER A 242 -3.97 26.53 -31.44
CA SER A 242 -3.50 25.50 -32.37
C SER A 242 -3.89 24.09 -31.96
N GLY A 243 -3.61 23.65 -30.73
CA GLY A 243 -3.77 22.26 -30.29
C GLY A 243 -5.20 21.74 -30.45
N VAL A 244 -6.17 22.34 -29.79
CA VAL A 244 -7.58 21.90 -29.87
C VAL A 244 -8.13 22.05 -31.29
N PRO A 245 -7.92 23.19 -32.03
CA PRO A 245 -8.33 23.28 -33.42
C PRO A 245 -7.72 22.20 -34.32
N ASN A 246 -6.42 21.93 -34.21
CA ASN A 246 -5.75 20.91 -35.00
C ASN A 246 -6.22 19.49 -34.62
N ALA A 247 -6.55 19.24 -33.36
CA ALA A 247 -7.14 17.97 -32.93
C ALA A 247 -8.52 17.74 -33.58
N ILE A 248 -9.40 18.77 -33.55
CA ILE A 248 -10.70 18.75 -34.20
C ILE A 248 -10.56 18.49 -35.68
N GLU A 249 -9.62 19.15 -36.34
CA GLU A 249 -9.37 18.95 -37.77
C GLU A 249 -8.86 17.54 -38.09
N ALA A 250 -7.92 16.99 -37.24
CA ALA A 250 -7.46 15.64 -37.40
C ALA A 250 -8.58 14.61 -37.23
N PHE A 251 -9.47 14.80 -36.24
CA PHE A 251 -10.63 13.93 -36.04
C PHE A 251 -11.56 13.92 -37.25
N LYS A 252 -11.84 15.10 -37.84
CA LYS A 252 -12.66 15.21 -39.03
C LYS A 252 -12.05 14.56 -40.26
N ARG A 253 -10.70 14.65 -40.41
CA ARG A 253 -9.99 14.11 -41.57
C ARG A 253 -9.77 12.63 -41.51
N GLU A 254 -9.38 12.13 -40.33
CA GLU A 254 -8.81 10.79 -40.21
C GLU A 254 -9.76 9.78 -39.54
N LEU A 255 -10.62 10.23 -38.60
CA LEU A 255 -11.48 9.33 -37.85
C LEU A 255 -12.88 9.23 -38.45
N LEU A 256 -13.57 10.35 -38.64
CA LEU A 256 -14.96 10.36 -39.10
C LEU A 256 -15.17 9.66 -40.43
N PRO A 257 -14.33 9.83 -41.47
CA PRO A 257 -14.52 9.14 -42.76
C PRO A 257 -14.36 7.62 -42.66
N ARG A 258 -13.70 7.14 -41.58
CA ARG A 258 -13.48 5.72 -41.30
C ARG A 258 -14.49 5.16 -40.30
N GLY A 259 -15.46 5.95 -39.86
CA GLY A 259 -16.51 5.53 -38.91
C GLY A 259 -16.06 5.53 -37.44
N TYR A 260 -14.91 6.13 -37.10
CA TYR A 260 -14.40 6.22 -35.72
C TYR A 260 -14.78 7.56 -35.07
N ARG A 261 -14.83 7.54 -33.72
CA ARG A 261 -15.01 8.74 -32.90
C ARG A 261 -13.73 8.99 -32.07
N PRO A 262 -13.34 10.25 -31.82
CA PRO A 262 -12.21 10.58 -30.98
C PRO A 262 -12.43 10.07 -29.56
N LYS A 263 -11.39 9.47 -28.95
CA LYS A 263 -11.43 9.07 -27.55
C LYS A 263 -11.25 10.25 -26.62
N GLY A 264 -10.34 11.16 -26.93
CA GLY A 264 -10.10 12.32 -26.08
C GLY A 264 -9.02 13.28 -26.56
N ILE A 265 -8.84 14.34 -25.78
CA ILE A 265 -7.68 15.23 -25.80
C ILE A 265 -7.04 15.25 -24.41
N ARG A 266 -5.73 15.58 -24.33
CA ARG A 266 -4.99 15.68 -23.07
C ARG A 266 -4.29 17.02 -22.91
N PHE A 267 -4.39 17.59 -21.71
CA PHE A 267 -3.61 18.72 -21.23
C PHE A 267 -2.57 18.26 -20.21
N ASP A 268 -1.34 18.70 -20.35
CA ASP A 268 -0.21 18.42 -19.45
C ASP A 268 0.35 19.71 -18.83
N SER A 269 -0.18 20.88 -19.17
CA SER A 269 0.31 22.19 -18.72
C SER A 269 -0.77 23.27 -18.72
N GLY A 270 -0.47 24.40 -18.08
CA GLY A 270 -1.31 25.60 -18.00
C GLY A 270 -2.41 25.49 -16.93
N ASP A 271 -3.33 26.45 -16.94
CA ASP A 271 -4.52 26.43 -16.07
C ASP A 271 -5.56 25.45 -16.64
N ILE A 272 -5.49 24.21 -16.16
CA ILE A 272 -6.31 23.10 -16.66
C ILE A 272 -7.81 23.39 -16.46
N ALA A 273 -8.21 24.04 -15.35
CA ALA A 273 -9.60 24.35 -15.10
C ALA A 273 -10.14 25.33 -16.15
N TYR A 274 -9.40 26.37 -16.48
CA TYR A 274 -9.74 27.30 -17.54
C TYR A 274 -9.70 26.66 -18.93
N LEU A 275 -8.59 25.95 -19.25
CA LEU A 275 -8.36 25.32 -20.55
C LEU A 275 -9.43 24.28 -20.87
N SER A 276 -9.77 23.41 -19.91
CA SER A 276 -10.77 22.36 -20.10
C SER A 276 -12.17 22.92 -20.41
N ARG A 277 -12.58 24.00 -19.72
CA ARG A 277 -13.87 24.65 -19.99
C ARG A 277 -13.92 25.25 -21.41
N LYS A 278 -12.81 25.83 -21.87
CA LYS A 278 -12.74 26.38 -23.23
C LYS A 278 -12.71 25.31 -24.30
N ALA A 279 -11.87 24.27 -24.07
CA ALA A 279 -11.78 23.15 -24.99
C ALA A 279 -13.09 22.37 -25.09
N ARG A 280 -13.81 22.17 -23.99
CA ARG A 280 -15.11 21.48 -23.99
C ARG A 280 -16.09 22.22 -24.92
N LYS A 281 -16.15 23.54 -24.81
CA LYS A 281 -17.00 24.35 -25.70
C LYS A 281 -16.62 24.18 -27.18
N MET A 282 -15.30 24.21 -27.48
CA MET A 282 -14.82 24.04 -28.85
C MET A 282 -15.12 22.65 -29.42
N LEU A 283 -15.00 21.61 -28.60
CA LEU A 283 -15.32 20.23 -29.00
C LEU A 283 -16.83 20.07 -29.24
N ASP A 284 -17.66 20.60 -28.35
CA ASP A 284 -19.14 20.55 -28.50
C ASP A 284 -19.60 21.28 -29.76
N GLU A 285 -19.09 22.48 -30.02
CA GLU A 285 -19.37 23.24 -31.24
C GLU A 285 -18.93 22.53 -32.53
N ALA A 286 -17.96 21.62 -32.41
CA ALA A 286 -17.47 20.79 -33.52
C ALA A 286 -18.20 19.45 -33.68
N GLY A 287 -19.17 19.12 -32.79
CA GLY A 287 -19.93 17.87 -32.76
C GLY A 287 -19.20 16.68 -32.09
N PHE A 288 -18.31 16.97 -31.11
CA PHE A 288 -17.53 16.00 -30.36
C PHE A 288 -17.84 16.05 -28.86
N GLU A 289 -19.11 16.03 -28.49
CA GLU A 289 -19.57 16.03 -27.09
C GLU A 289 -19.09 14.78 -26.30
N ASP A 290 -18.85 13.68 -27.01
CA ASP A 290 -18.37 12.40 -26.51
C ASP A 290 -16.84 12.33 -26.36
N CYS A 291 -16.09 13.30 -26.87
CA CYS A 291 -14.64 13.38 -26.76
C CYS A 291 -14.24 13.74 -25.32
N THR A 292 -13.52 12.87 -24.62
CA THR A 292 -13.10 13.10 -23.25
C THR A 292 -11.93 14.08 -23.12
N ILE A 293 -11.82 14.73 -21.97
CA ILE A 293 -10.70 15.63 -21.62
C ILE A 293 -9.91 14.99 -20.48
N VAL A 294 -8.62 14.71 -20.74
CA VAL A 294 -7.69 14.16 -19.79
C VAL A 294 -6.78 15.26 -19.25
N ALA A 295 -6.60 15.32 -17.93
CA ALA A 295 -5.62 16.22 -17.30
C ALA A 295 -4.46 15.43 -16.73
N SER A 296 -3.24 15.93 -16.88
CA SER A 296 -2.02 15.38 -16.30
C SER A 296 -1.07 16.48 -15.83
N ASN A 297 0.07 16.10 -15.21
CA ASN A 297 1.10 16.99 -14.67
C ASN A 297 0.85 17.48 -13.23
N SER A 298 1.77 17.12 -12.34
CA SER A 298 1.89 17.62 -10.95
C SER A 298 0.62 17.57 -10.09
N LEU A 299 -0.30 16.68 -10.46
CA LEU A 299 -1.60 16.52 -9.79
C LEU A 299 -1.45 15.74 -8.47
N ASP A 300 -2.29 16.12 -7.51
CA ASP A 300 -2.55 15.42 -6.26
C ASP A 300 -4.03 15.54 -5.88
N GLU A 301 -4.41 14.96 -4.75
CA GLU A 301 -5.78 15.00 -4.25
C GLU A 301 -6.33 16.42 -4.03
N TYR A 302 -5.48 17.37 -3.63
CA TYR A 302 -5.89 18.75 -3.35
C TYR A 302 -6.14 19.51 -4.64
N LEU A 303 -5.22 19.45 -5.59
CA LEU A 303 -5.38 20.11 -6.91
C LEU A 303 -6.55 19.54 -7.69
N ILE A 304 -6.76 18.22 -7.67
CA ILE A 304 -7.89 17.57 -8.34
C ILE A 304 -9.21 18.08 -7.75
N ARG A 305 -9.32 18.08 -6.43
CA ARG A 305 -10.50 18.59 -5.71
C ARG A 305 -10.80 20.04 -6.08
N ASP A 306 -9.76 20.89 -6.05
CA ASP A 306 -9.89 22.30 -6.34
C ASP A 306 -10.30 22.56 -7.81
N MET A 307 -9.68 21.88 -8.77
CA MET A 307 -10.05 21.98 -10.18
C MET A 307 -11.50 21.58 -10.42
N ILE A 308 -11.97 20.48 -9.81
CA ILE A 308 -13.36 20.05 -9.89
C ILE A 308 -14.27 21.11 -9.26
N GLY A 309 -13.92 21.66 -8.10
CA GLY A 309 -14.65 22.75 -7.42
C GLY A 309 -14.76 24.02 -8.28
N GLN A 310 -13.74 24.32 -9.09
CA GLN A 310 -13.74 25.43 -10.06
C GLN A 310 -14.52 25.13 -11.36
N GLY A 311 -15.13 23.96 -11.46
CA GLY A 311 -15.93 23.55 -12.60
C GLY A 311 -15.11 23.12 -13.82
N ALA A 312 -13.90 22.58 -13.61
CA ALA A 312 -13.11 21.96 -14.67
C ALA A 312 -13.92 20.88 -15.40
N LYS A 313 -13.80 20.85 -16.72
CA LYS A 313 -14.44 19.86 -17.60
C LYS A 313 -13.45 18.75 -17.93
N VAL A 314 -12.98 18.07 -16.90
CA VAL A 314 -12.03 16.97 -16.98
C VAL A 314 -12.75 15.67 -16.68
N ASP A 315 -12.55 14.67 -17.52
CA ASP A 315 -13.19 13.35 -17.43
C ASP A 315 -12.30 12.29 -16.79
N SER A 316 -10.96 12.46 -16.86
CA SER A 316 -10.01 11.57 -16.22
C SER A 316 -8.68 12.28 -15.92
N PHE A 317 -7.87 11.72 -14.99
CA PHE A 317 -6.62 12.32 -14.57
C PHE A 317 -5.47 11.33 -14.69
N GLY A 318 -4.33 11.78 -15.22
CA GLY A 318 -3.05 11.08 -15.18
C GLY A 318 -2.19 11.65 -14.07
N VAL A 319 -1.93 10.87 -13.02
CA VAL A 319 -1.19 11.32 -11.84
C VAL A 319 0.15 10.58 -11.76
N GLY A 320 1.24 11.33 -11.69
CA GLY A 320 2.59 10.77 -11.74
C GLY A 320 3.34 10.87 -10.42
N GLU A 321 4.28 11.82 -10.36
CA GLU A 321 5.26 11.98 -9.28
C GLU A 321 4.63 11.96 -7.88
N ARG A 322 3.63 12.80 -7.64
CA ARG A 322 3.05 12.95 -6.30
C ARG A 322 2.32 11.71 -5.79
N LEU A 323 1.86 10.84 -6.71
CA LEU A 323 1.30 9.54 -6.35
C LEU A 323 2.40 8.54 -6.05
N ILE A 324 3.28 8.26 -7.04
CA ILE A 324 4.24 7.15 -6.96
C ILE A 324 5.31 7.34 -5.89
N THR A 325 5.57 8.56 -5.48
CA THR A 325 6.51 8.88 -4.39
C THR A 325 5.81 9.17 -3.07
N SER A 326 4.48 9.26 -3.06
CA SER A 326 3.71 9.79 -1.91
C SER A 326 4.37 11.06 -1.34
N SER A 327 4.66 12.03 -2.21
CA SER A 327 5.61 13.14 -1.99
C SER A 327 5.34 13.97 -0.73
N SER A 328 4.09 14.08 -0.29
CA SER A 328 3.69 14.80 0.92
C SER A 328 4.00 14.03 2.22
N SER A 329 4.04 12.68 2.15
CA SER A 329 4.36 11.81 3.28
C SER A 329 5.03 10.52 2.74
N PRO A 330 6.34 10.54 2.46
CA PRO A 330 7.02 9.51 1.66
C PRO A 330 7.32 8.21 2.41
N VAL A 331 6.93 8.09 3.67
CA VAL A 331 7.21 6.93 4.52
C VAL A 331 5.98 6.57 5.35
N LEU A 332 5.55 5.30 5.32
CA LEU A 332 4.52 4.79 6.23
C LEU A 332 5.02 4.71 7.68
N GLY A 333 6.28 4.36 7.86
CA GLY A 333 6.91 4.29 9.18
C GLY A 333 6.47 3.08 10.01
N GLY A 334 6.18 1.96 9.35
CA GLY A 334 5.97 0.67 10.01
C GLY A 334 7.18 0.24 10.81
N VAL A 335 6.94 -0.50 11.87
CA VAL A 335 7.96 -1.04 12.77
C VAL A 335 7.68 -2.51 13.05
N TYR A 336 8.71 -3.28 13.32
CA TYR A 336 8.66 -4.69 13.65
C TYR A 336 9.23 -4.90 15.05
N LYS A 337 8.45 -5.48 15.99
CA LYS A 337 8.84 -5.50 17.39
C LYS A 337 8.52 -6.83 18.06
N LEU A 338 9.49 -7.33 18.84
CA LEU A 338 9.31 -8.48 19.73
C LEU A 338 8.22 -8.18 20.74
N CYS A 339 7.18 -9.02 20.78
CA CYS A 339 6.04 -8.87 21.69
C CYS A 339 5.88 -10.02 22.70
N ALA A 340 6.45 -11.20 22.41
CA ALA A 340 6.49 -12.33 23.33
C ALA A 340 7.59 -13.32 22.94
N VAL A 341 7.94 -14.21 23.88
CA VAL A 341 8.75 -15.43 23.65
C VAL A 341 8.09 -16.61 24.36
N GLU A 342 8.39 -17.82 23.93
CA GLU A 342 8.00 -19.02 24.70
C GLU A 342 9.12 -19.43 25.67
N LYS A 343 8.74 -19.75 26.90
CA LYS A 343 9.62 -20.31 27.90
C LYS A 343 8.84 -21.36 28.68
N ASP A 344 9.42 -22.57 28.79
CA ASP A 344 8.81 -23.71 29.47
C ASP A 344 7.35 -23.98 29.02
N GLY A 345 7.09 -23.88 27.69
CA GLY A 345 5.79 -24.09 27.08
C GLY A 345 4.76 -23.00 27.38
N LYS A 346 5.19 -21.85 27.93
CA LYS A 346 4.33 -20.69 28.23
C LYS A 346 4.76 -19.47 27.45
N ILE A 347 3.78 -18.73 26.95
CA ILE A 347 4.01 -17.43 26.31
C ILE A 347 4.37 -16.39 27.39
N CYS A 348 5.59 -15.85 27.30
CA CYS A 348 6.11 -14.83 28.18
C CYS A 348 6.12 -13.49 27.43
N PRO A 349 5.29 -12.53 27.82
CA PRO A 349 5.21 -11.23 27.16
C PRO A 349 6.53 -10.47 27.19
N ARG A 350 6.75 -9.64 26.17
CA ARG A 350 7.88 -8.71 26.08
C ARG A 350 7.36 -7.32 25.70
N ILE A 351 7.89 -6.31 26.37
CA ILE A 351 7.52 -4.92 26.13
C ILE A 351 8.76 -4.06 25.96
N LYS A 352 8.72 -3.17 24.95
CA LYS A 352 9.70 -2.09 24.86
C LYS A 352 9.13 -0.84 25.53
N ILE A 353 9.83 -0.34 26.53
CA ILE A 353 9.53 0.94 27.18
C ILE A 353 10.41 2.03 26.58
N SER A 354 9.91 3.25 26.50
CA SER A 354 10.59 4.40 25.94
C SER A 354 10.06 5.67 26.60
N ASP A 355 10.91 6.68 26.77
CA ASP A 355 10.51 8.03 27.21
C ASP A 355 9.44 8.66 26.32
N ASN A 356 9.44 8.28 25.02
CA ASN A 356 8.36 8.62 24.13
C ASN A 356 7.25 7.55 24.24
N VAL A 357 6.15 7.88 24.91
CA VAL A 357 5.00 7.00 25.14
C VAL A 357 4.49 6.36 23.84
N ALA A 358 4.48 7.10 22.72
CA ALA A 358 4.07 6.59 21.41
C ALA A 358 4.98 5.46 20.87
N LYS A 359 6.15 5.22 21.48
CA LYS A 359 7.08 4.15 21.12
C LYS A 359 6.95 2.92 22.04
N ILE A 360 6.10 2.94 23.04
CA ILE A 360 5.81 1.79 23.89
C ILE A 360 5.02 0.77 23.06
N SER A 361 5.55 -0.47 22.98
CA SER A 361 4.88 -1.53 22.24
C SER A 361 3.77 -2.20 23.05
N THR A 362 2.78 -2.79 22.39
CA THR A 362 1.78 -3.63 23.04
C THR A 362 2.31 -5.07 23.09
N PRO A 363 2.48 -5.68 24.29
CA PRO A 363 3.03 -7.01 24.47
C PRO A 363 2.06 -8.12 24.06
N CYS A 364 2.47 -9.36 24.21
CA CYS A 364 1.73 -10.60 24.02
C CYS A 364 1.55 -11.02 22.55
N PHE A 365 1.18 -12.28 22.35
CA PHE A 365 0.62 -12.77 21.10
C PHE A 365 -0.83 -12.33 21.01
N LYS A 366 -1.18 -11.57 19.97
CA LYS A 366 -2.43 -10.83 19.84
C LYS A 366 -3.24 -11.25 18.62
N LYS A 367 -4.53 -10.93 18.66
CA LYS A 367 -5.46 -11.09 17.54
C LYS A 367 -6.29 -9.82 17.39
N PRO A 368 -6.18 -9.11 16.26
CA PRO A 368 -7.06 -7.98 15.94
C PRO A 368 -8.40 -8.48 15.39
N TRP A 369 -9.46 -7.81 15.79
CA TRP A 369 -10.84 -8.05 15.36
C TRP A 369 -11.43 -6.74 14.87
N ARG A 370 -12.28 -6.76 13.85
CA ARG A 370 -13.15 -5.64 13.47
C ARG A 370 -14.58 -5.94 13.85
N LEU A 371 -15.19 -4.99 14.54
CA LEU A 371 -16.58 -5.05 14.95
C LEU A 371 -17.42 -4.29 13.93
N PHE A 372 -18.42 -4.96 13.37
CA PHE A 372 -19.34 -4.39 12.39
C PHE A 372 -20.73 -4.27 12.99
N ASP A 373 -21.36 -3.14 12.80
CA ASP A 373 -22.78 -2.96 13.10
C ASP A 373 -23.62 -3.95 12.24
N ARG A 374 -24.49 -4.72 12.88
CA ARG A 374 -25.21 -5.81 12.23
C ARG A 374 -26.30 -5.32 11.26
N GLU A 375 -26.84 -4.11 11.48
CA GLU A 375 -27.89 -3.53 10.66
C GLU A 375 -27.32 -2.78 9.45
N THR A 376 -26.30 -1.99 9.66
CA THR A 376 -25.72 -1.12 8.63
C THR A 376 -24.52 -1.72 7.90
N GLY A 377 -23.88 -2.74 8.47
CA GLY A 377 -22.63 -3.30 7.97
C GLY A 377 -21.42 -2.38 8.15
N LYS A 378 -21.58 -1.22 8.80
CA LYS A 378 -20.48 -0.28 9.03
C LYS A 378 -19.56 -0.78 10.14
N ALA A 379 -18.25 -0.53 9.98
CA ALA A 379 -17.25 -0.82 10.98
C ALA A 379 -17.42 0.11 12.20
N ILE A 380 -17.52 -0.46 13.39
CA ILE A 380 -17.70 0.29 14.63
C ILE A 380 -16.36 0.67 15.24
N ALA A 381 -15.48 -0.33 15.39
CA ALA A 381 -14.16 -0.21 16.00
C ALA A 381 -13.34 -1.47 15.69
N ASP A 382 -12.04 -1.40 15.89
CA ASP A 382 -11.19 -2.57 15.95
C ASP A 382 -10.82 -2.87 17.41
N LEU A 383 -10.76 -4.14 17.76
CA LEU A 383 -10.45 -4.64 19.09
C LEU A 383 -9.26 -5.58 19.02
N VAL A 384 -8.17 -5.24 19.71
CA VAL A 384 -7.01 -6.10 19.82
C VAL A 384 -7.11 -6.91 21.12
N THR A 385 -7.10 -8.24 21.01
CA THR A 385 -7.21 -9.16 22.15
C THR A 385 -5.93 -9.99 22.29
N LEU A 386 -5.81 -10.73 23.40
CA LEU A 386 -4.89 -11.88 23.44
C LEU A 386 -5.37 -12.90 22.39
N ASN A 387 -4.43 -13.61 21.75
CA ASN A 387 -4.74 -14.53 20.67
C ASN A 387 -5.72 -15.66 21.06
N ASN A 388 -5.75 -16.05 22.32
CA ASN A 388 -6.64 -17.08 22.86
C ASN A 388 -7.99 -16.55 23.35
N GLU A 389 -8.24 -15.23 23.26
CA GLU A 389 -9.55 -14.69 23.57
C GLU A 389 -10.49 -14.85 22.37
N VAL A 390 -11.74 -15.10 22.68
CA VAL A 390 -12.85 -15.15 21.71
C VAL A 390 -13.81 -14.01 22.02
N VAL A 391 -14.11 -13.21 21.01
CA VAL A 391 -15.12 -12.16 21.12
C VAL A 391 -16.50 -12.79 20.92
N ASP A 392 -17.32 -12.80 21.97
CA ASP A 392 -18.70 -13.30 21.93
C ASP A 392 -19.65 -12.18 21.45
N ASP A 393 -19.93 -12.13 20.15
CA ASP A 393 -20.75 -11.10 19.51
C ASP A 393 -22.28 -11.30 19.72
N THR A 394 -22.65 -12.25 20.56
CA THR A 394 -24.03 -12.41 21.04
C THR A 394 -24.32 -11.58 22.31
N LYS A 395 -23.29 -10.97 22.89
CA LYS A 395 -23.37 -10.19 24.13
C LYS A 395 -22.88 -8.76 23.93
N PRO A 396 -23.36 -7.80 24.70
CA PRO A 396 -22.76 -6.47 24.73
C PRO A 396 -21.27 -6.53 25.08
N TYR A 397 -20.46 -5.68 24.43
CA TYR A 397 -19.05 -5.54 24.72
C TYR A 397 -18.71 -4.09 25.10
N GLU A 398 -17.98 -3.89 26.20
CA GLU A 398 -17.51 -2.58 26.59
C GLU A 398 -16.14 -2.29 25.96
N LEU A 399 -16.10 -1.38 25.00
CA LEU A 399 -14.91 -0.80 24.41
C LEU A 399 -14.38 0.33 25.28
N PHE A 400 -13.07 0.52 25.32
CA PHE A 400 -12.46 1.67 25.98
C PHE A 400 -11.15 2.05 25.29
N ASP A 401 -10.89 3.36 25.22
CA ASP A 401 -9.64 3.91 24.71
C ASP A 401 -8.48 3.50 25.64
N PRO A 402 -7.44 2.80 25.15
CA PRO A 402 -6.36 2.28 25.98
C PRO A 402 -5.50 3.37 26.64
N ASP A 403 -5.47 4.58 26.07
CA ASP A 403 -4.71 5.73 26.58
C ASP A 403 -5.58 6.65 27.43
N PHE A 404 -6.91 6.68 27.16
CA PHE A 404 -7.90 7.51 27.86
C PHE A 404 -9.04 6.62 28.40
N THR A 405 -8.73 5.78 29.38
CA THR A 405 -9.61 4.69 29.89
C THR A 405 -10.97 5.12 30.44
N TRP A 406 -11.18 6.41 30.64
CA TRP A 406 -12.47 7.01 30.99
C TRP A 406 -13.42 7.14 29.77
N LYS A 407 -12.89 7.10 28.53
CA LYS A 407 -13.70 7.05 27.31
C LYS A 407 -14.13 5.61 27.08
N ARG A 408 -15.41 5.34 27.32
CA ARG A 408 -15.98 4.00 27.22
C ARG A 408 -17.23 4.01 26.35
N LYS A 409 -17.48 2.92 25.65
CA LYS A 409 -18.64 2.70 24.81
C LYS A 409 -19.10 1.25 24.91
N ILE A 410 -20.37 1.03 25.24
CA ILE A 410 -20.98 -0.30 25.11
C ILE A 410 -21.46 -0.47 23.67
N VAL A 411 -21.05 -1.54 23.02
CA VAL A 411 -21.50 -1.93 21.68
C VAL A 411 -22.40 -3.15 21.81
N GLU A 412 -23.52 -3.09 21.11
CA GLU A 412 -24.54 -4.14 21.04
C GLU A 412 -24.88 -4.38 19.56
N ASN A 413 -25.51 -5.48 19.25
CA ASN A 413 -25.95 -5.82 17.89
C ASN A 413 -24.86 -5.72 16.83
N TYR A 414 -23.69 -6.30 17.12
CA TYR A 414 -22.53 -6.28 16.22
C TYR A 414 -22.16 -7.70 15.73
N VAL A 415 -21.24 -7.76 14.76
CA VAL A 415 -20.53 -8.96 14.31
C VAL A 415 -19.04 -8.73 14.48
N ALA A 416 -18.34 -9.64 15.15
CA ALA A 416 -16.89 -9.59 15.31
C ALA A 416 -16.21 -10.50 14.29
N LYS A 417 -15.31 -9.95 13.46
CA LYS A 417 -14.52 -10.71 12.48
C LYS A 417 -13.04 -10.59 12.77
N PRO A 418 -12.28 -11.70 12.83
CA PRO A 418 -10.82 -11.62 12.88
C PRO A 418 -10.30 -10.87 11.65
N LEU A 419 -9.33 -9.98 11.85
CA LEU A 419 -8.73 -9.22 10.74
C LEU A 419 -7.59 -9.97 10.06
N THR A 420 -6.83 -10.82 10.79
CA THR A 420 -5.70 -11.55 10.24
C THR A 420 -6.07 -12.93 9.73
N VAL A 421 -5.41 -13.34 8.65
CA VAL A 421 -5.40 -14.70 8.12
C VAL A 421 -4.02 -15.31 8.30
N GLN A 422 -3.93 -16.64 8.36
CA GLN A 422 -2.64 -17.34 8.40
C GLN A 422 -2.08 -17.46 6.98
N LEU A 423 -0.89 -16.88 6.76
CA LEU A 423 -0.18 -16.97 5.49
C LEU A 423 0.71 -18.20 5.42
N PHE A 424 1.44 -18.48 6.52
CA PHE A 424 2.34 -19.61 6.65
C PHE A 424 2.04 -20.38 7.94
N LYS A 425 2.14 -21.69 7.86
CA LYS A 425 2.07 -22.60 8.99
C LYS A 425 3.27 -23.53 8.93
N ASP A 426 4.06 -23.55 10.01
CA ASP A 426 5.29 -24.37 10.11
C ASP A 426 6.22 -24.16 8.89
N GLY A 427 6.29 -22.93 8.36
CA GLY A 427 7.10 -22.55 7.19
C GLY A 427 6.47 -22.83 5.83
N GLU A 428 5.35 -23.54 5.77
CA GLU A 428 4.66 -23.84 4.53
C GLU A 428 3.57 -22.78 4.25
N CYS A 429 3.53 -22.27 3.02
CA CYS A 429 2.51 -21.31 2.61
C CYS A 429 1.13 -21.98 2.51
N VAL A 430 0.20 -21.54 3.34
CA VAL A 430 -1.17 -22.05 3.41
C VAL A 430 -2.20 -21.05 2.86
N TYR A 431 -1.75 -19.87 2.43
CA TYR A 431 -2.59 -18.81 1.89
C TYR A 431 -2.47 -18.73 0.38
N GLU A 432 -3.61 -18.75 -0.28
CA GLU A 432 -3.73 -18.47 -1.71
C GLU A 432 -4.04 -16.98 -1.91
N CYS A 433 -3.11 -16.26 -2.53
CA CYS A 433 -3.29 -14.84 -2.81
C CYS A 433 -4.41 -14.66 -3.85
N PRO A 434 -5.43 -13.84 -3.58
CA PRO A 434 -6.49 -13.59 -4.54
C PRO A 434 -5.97 -12.86 -5.79
N PRO A 435 -6.64 -12.99 -6.95
CA PRO A 435 -6.37 -12.17 -8.12
C PRO A 435 -6.45 -10.67 -7.80
N LEU A 436 -5.58 -9.86 -8.44
CA LEU A 436 -5.45 -8.44 -8.11
C LEU A 436 -6.76 -7.64 -8.29
N ASP A 437 -7.59 -8.02 -9.25
CA ASP A 437 -8.92 -7.40 -9.44
C ASP A 437 -9.86 -7.67 -8.25
N GLU A 438 -9.76 -8.84 -7.64
CA GLU A 438 -10.53 -9.18 -6.44
C GLU A 438 -10.02 -8.39 -5.23
N VAL A 439 -8.70 -8.21 -5.11
CA VAL A 439 -8.09 -7.35 -4.07
C VAL A 439 -8.56 -5.90 -4.22
N LYS A 440 -8.57 -5.36 -5.44
CA LYS A 440 -9.07 -4.01 -5.73
C LYS A 440 -10.55 -3.87 -5.36
N LYS A 441 -11.37 -4.85 -5.74
CA LYS A 441 -12.79 -4.88 -5.39
C LYS A 441 -12.98 -4.95 -3.88
N HIS A 442 -12.26 -5.85 -3.20
CA HIS A 442 -12.26 -5.97 -1.74
C HIS A 442 -11.88 -4.64 -1.07
N CYS A 443 -10.86 -3.94 -1.59
CA CYS A 443 -10.48 -2.63 -1.08
C CYS A 443 -11.63 -1.63 -1.13
N ALA A 444 -12.33 -1.52 -2.24
CA ALA A 444 -13.48 -0.63 -2.38
C ALA A 444 -14.60 -1.00 -1.38
N GLU A 445 -14.95 -2.29 -1.29
CA GLU A 445 -15.97 -2.79 -0.37
C GLU A 445 -15.60 -2.53 1.11
N GLN A 446 -14.32 -2.71 1.48
CA GLN A 446 -13.87 -2.48 2.85
C GLN A 446 -13.85 -1.00 3.22
N ILE A 447 -13.48 -0.11 2.29
CA ILE A 447 -13.55 1.35 2.51
C ILE A 447 -15.00 1.80 2.69
N ASP A 448 -15.93 1.23 1.93
CA ASP A 448 -17.36 1.53 2.06
C ASP A 448 -17.94 1.12 3.42
N THR A 449 -17.27 0.25 4.19
CA THR A 449 -17.68 -0.03 5.57
C THR A 449 -17.30 1.07 6.56
N LEU A 450 -16.35 1.95 6.22
CA LEU A 450 -15.93 3.03 7.12
C LEU A 450 -16.96 4.17 7.17
N TRP A 451 -16.94 4.94 8.26
CA TRP A 451 -17.76 6.14 8.40
C TRP A 451 -17.27 7.26 7.51
N ASP A 452 -18.17 8.11 7.05
CA ASP A 452 -17.84 9.27 6.23
C ASP A 452 -16.84 10.22 6.92
N GLU A 453 -16.93 10.32 8.27
CA GLU A 453 -16.04 11.12 9.08
C GLU A 453 -14.59 10.63 9.07
N VAL A 454 -14.35 9.31 9.02
CA VAL A 454 -13.02 8.70 8.89
C VAL A 454 -12.47 8.92 7.50
N LEU A 455 -13.34 9.04 6.52
CA LEU A 455 -13.00 9.22 5.11
C LEU A 455 -12.69 10.68 4.72
N ARG A 456 -12.74 11.66 5.61
CA ARG A 456 -12.43 13.06 5.30
C ARG A 456 -10.99 13.23 4.84
N PHE A 457 -10.76 14.19 3.94
CA PHE A 457 -9.41 14.59 3.52
C PHE A 457 -8.67 15.36 4.61
N ASP A 458 -9.39 16.25 5.26
CA ASP A 458 -8.87 17.16 6.26
C ASP A 458 -9.54 16.84 7.60
N ASN A 459 -8.73 16.70 8.66
CA ASN A 459 -9.19 16.42 10.01
C ASN A 459 -10.19 15.24 10.09
N PRO A 460 -9.83 14.04 9.60
CA PRO A 460 -10.69 12.87 9.71
C PRO A 460 -10.93 12.52 11.18
N HIS A 461 -12.06 11.90 11.46
CA HIS A 461 -12.32 11.34 12.78
C HIS A 461 -11.35 10.17 13.03
N ASN A 462 -10.76 10.10 14.22
CA ASN A 462 -9.92 8.97 14.62
C ASN A 462 -10.81 7.72 14.76
N TYR A 463 -10.45 6.69 14.01
CA TYR A 463 -11.06 5.39 14.15
C TYR A 463 -10.63 4.75 15.47
N TYR A 464 -11.51 4.04 16.13
CA TYR A 464 -11.25 3.43 17.43
C TYR A 464 -10.51 2.11 17.27
N VAL A 465 -9.33 1.99 17.90
CA VAL A 465 -8.56 0.76 18.04
C VAL A 465 -8.34 0.53 19.52
N ASP A 466 -9.14 -0.35 20.08
CA ASP A 466 -9.20 -0.59 21.53
C ASP A 466 -8.50 -1.91 21.90
N LEU A 467 -8.16 -2.06 23.17
CA LEU A 467 -7.59 -3.29 23.71
C LEU A 467 -8.63 -4.05 24.53
N SER A 468 -8.57 -5.38 24.54
CA SER A 468 -9.32 -6.13 25.56
C SER A 468 -8.80 -5.81 26.95
N GLN A 469 -9.67 -5.92 27.96
CA GLN A 469 -9.27 -5.65 29.35
C GLN A 469 -8.08 -6.49 29.77
N LYS A 470 -8.04 -7.78 29.40
CA LYS A 470 -6.91 -8.66 29.74
C LYS A 470 -5.59 -8.23 29.10
N LEU A 471 -5.62 -7.83 27.85
CA LEU A 471 -4.43 -7.35 27.15
C LEU A 471 -3.94 -6.02 27.73
N TRP A 472 -4.87 -5.13 28.07
CA TRP A 472 -4.55 -3.85 28.72
C TRP A 472 -3.96 -4.06 30.11
N ASP A 473 -4.56 -4.93 30.93
CA ASP A 473 -4.07 -5.27 32.27
C ASP A 473 -2.64 -5.82 32.23
N GLU A 474 -2.35 -6.72 31.24
CA GLU A 474 -1.03 -7.28 31.06
C GLU A 474 0.00 -6.23 30.63
N LYS A 475 -0.38 -5.29 29.75
CA LYS A 475 0.46 -4.16 29.37
C LYS A 475 0.77 -3.28 30.59
N GLN A 476 -0.23 -2.95 31.43
CA GLN A 476 -0.05 -2.14 32.65
C GLN A 476 0.82 -2.87 33.69
N ARG A 477 0.63 -4.18 33.86
CA ARG A 477 1.46 -5.00 34.75
C ARG A 477 2.94 -4.91 34.39
N LEU A 478 3.28 -5.07 33.10
CA LEU A 478 4.66 -4.99 32.61
C LEU A 478 5.25 -3.58 32.77
N LEU A 479 4.48 -2.55 32.50
CA LEU A 479 4.89 -1.15 32.72
C LEU A 479 5.24 -0.90 34.20
N ALA A 480 4.39 -1.39 35.11
CA ALA A 480 4.61 -1.22 36.55
C ALA A 480 5.83 -2.04 37.05
N GLU A 481 6.08 -3.22 36.51
CA GLU A 481 7.25 -4.05 36.87
C GLU A 481 8.58 -3.39 36.48
N HIS A 482 8.63 -2.73 35.31
CA HIS A 482 9.84 -2.05 34.84
C HIS A 482 10.02 -0.67 35.50
N GLY A 483 8.94 0.07 35.78
CA GLY A 483 9.02 1.35 36.48
C GLY A 483 9.52 1.25 37.92
N LYS A 484 9.30 0.12 38.60
CA LYS A 484 9.83 -0.13 39.94
C LYS A 484 11.33 -0.47 39.98
N LYS A 485 11.94 -0.85 38.85
CA LYS A 485 13.37 -1.21 38.78
C LYS A 485 14.28 0.00 38.68
N ASP A 486 13.76 1.15 38.27
CA ASP A 486 14.53 2.40 38.18
C ASP A 486 14.65 3.14 39.54
N GLU A 487 13.97 2.67 40.61
CA GLU A 487 14.02 3.23 41.97
C GLU A 487 14.99 2.45 42.91
N GLN A 488 15.71 1.43 42.40
CA GLN A 488 16.73 0.65 43.15
C GLN A 488 18.13 0.83 42.53
#